data_a18408242cc09d52b0a6e84a516a8d61
#
_entry.id   a18408242cc09d52b0a6e84a516a8d61
#
_cell.length_a   1.000
_cell.length_b   1.000
_cell.length_c   1.000
_cell.angle_alpha   90.00
_cell.angle_beta   90.00
_cell.angle_gamma   90.00
#
_symmetry.space_group_name_H-M   'P 1'
#
loop_
_entity.id
_entity.type
_entity.pdbx_description
1 polymer ?
#
loop_
_entity_poly.entity_id
_entity_poly.type
_entity_poly.pdbx_seq_one_letter_code
_entity_poly.pdbx_strand_id
1 'polypeptide(L)'
;MNIKFLIYRFNSLKKSKLRYDFFDVPYSKGMTVLDVVAYIYKHLDPTLAFRYECRQGICGTCGVMLNKKPVLSCSAQINSKIKIQMIEPLANFPVEKDLIVDLGPVLKRYEKIKPYLDKIHKVIITKKKSNESKAFRKCIECGCCIAGSPELTKKSFSDLDPMSLVKIARYVTDPRDGLNRKSM
;
A
#
# COMPACT_ATOMS: atom_id res chain seq x y z
N MET A 1 -16.50 -24.40 -6.81
CA MET A 1 -17.27 -23.14 -6.98
C MET A 1 -16.30 -22.11 -7.54
N ASN A 2 -16.70 -21.41 -8.61
CA ASN A 2 -15.88 -20.32 -9.16
C ASN A 2 -16.41 -18.97 -8.66
N ILE A 3 -15.49 -18.04 -8.46
CA ILE A 3 -15.79 -16.62 -8.16
C ILE A 3 -15.29 -15.80 -9.35
N LYS A 4 -16.09 -14.83 -9.76
CA LYS A 4 -15.75 -13.92 -10.85
C LYS A 4 -15.01 -12.70 -10.31
N PHE A 5 -13.87 -12.38 -10.92
CA PHE A 5 -13.07 -11.20 -10.58
C PHE A 5 -13.04 -10.23 -11.75
N LEU A 6 -13.23 -8.96 -11.43
CA LEU A 6 -13.09 -7.83 -12.32
C LEU A 6 -11.73 -7.18 -12.04
N ILE A 7 -10.80 -7.31 -12.96
CA ILE A 7 -9.41 -6.86 -12.79
C ILE A 7 -9.17 -5.61 -13.63
N TYR A 8 -8.64 -4.58 -12.98
CA TYR A 8 -8.21 -3.35 -13.65
C TYR A 8 -7.02 -3.62 -14.58
N ARG A 9 -7.11 -3.14 -15.83
CA ARG A 9 -6.09 -3.30 -16.86
C ARG A 9 -5.72 -1.95 -17.48
N PHE A 10 -4.44 -1.64 -17.43
CA PHE A 10 -3.87 -0.41 -17.98
C PHE A 10 -2.36 -0.58 -18.22
N ASN A 11 -1.80 0.18 -19.16
CA ASN A 11 -0.36 0.24 -19.38
C ASN A 11 0.02 1.66 -19.79
N SER A 12 0.73 2.38 -18.91
CA SER A 12 1.15 3.76 -19.12
C SER A 12 2.12 3.93 -20.30
N LEU A 13 3.07 3.00 -20.46
CA LEU A 13 4.06 3.02 -21.54
C LEU A 13 3.41 2.85 -22.92
N LYS A 14 2.39 2.01 -23.00
CA LYS A 14 1.64 1.79 -24.27
C LYS A 14 0.47 2.75 -24.44
N LYS A 15 0.26 3.70 -23.50
CA LYS A 15 -0.88 4.61 -23.47
C LYS A 15 -2.21 3.88 -23.72
N SER A 16 -2.35 2.66 -23.15
CA SER A 16 -3.53 1.85 -23.35
C SER A 16 -4.77 2.50 -22.73
N LYS A 17 -5.94 2.28 -23.34
CA LYS A 17 -7.20 2.67 -22.68
C LYS A 17 -7.41 1.82 -21.43
N LEU A 18 -7.90 2.45 -20.37
CA LEU A 18 -8.36 1.76 -19.18
C LEU A 18 -9.48 0.78 -19.55
N ARG A 19 -9.37 -0.44 -19.05
CA ARG A 19 -10.44 -1.44 -19.15
C ARG A 19 -10.47 -2.34 -17.92
N TYR A 20 -11.48 -3.14 -17.82
CA TYR A 20 -11.61 -4.21 -16.83
C TYR A 20 -11.81 -5.54 -17.55
N ASP A 21 -11.01 -6.53 -17.19
CA ASP A 21 -11.12 -7.88 -17.71
C ASP A 21 -11.76 -8.79 -16.64
N PHE A 22 -12.68 -9.68 -17.07
CA PHE A 22 -13.32 -10.65 -16.20
C PHE A 22 -12.55 -11.97 -16.19
N PHE A 23 -12.37 -12.52 -15.01
CA PHE A 23 -11.74 -13.81 -14.81
C PHE A 23 -12.57 -14.68 -13.86
N ASP A 24 -12.83 -15.93 -14.24
CA ASP A 24 -13.44 -16.92 -13.38
C ASP A 24 -12.34 -17.75 -12.70
N VAL A 25 -12.25 -17.65 -11.36
CA VAL A 25 -11.18 -18.30 -10.58
C VAL A 25 -11.79 -19.33 -9.66
N PRO A 26 -11.27 -20.58 -9.63
CA PRO A 26 -11.67 -21.60 -8.68
C PRO A 26 -11.40 -21.13 -7.24
N TYR A 27 -12.42 -21.14 -6.41
CA TYR A 27 -12.30 -20.73 -5.02
C TYR A 27 -11.94 -21.89 -4.10
N SER A 28 -11.00 -21.68 -3.22
CA SER A 28 -10.71 -22.52 -2.06
C SER A 28 -10.83 -21.73 -0.75
N LYS A 29 -11.24 -22.41 0.33
CA LYS A 29 -11.40 -21.77 1.64
C LYS A 29 -10.04 -21.17 2.12
N GLY A 30 -10.07 -19.92 2.54
CA GLY A 30 -8.87 -19.20 3.00
C GLY A 30 -8.07 -18.53 1.87
N MET A 31 -8.50 -18.64 0.61
CA MET A 31 -7.85 -18.00 -0.53
C MET A 31 -7.74 -16.48 -0.33
N THR A 32 -6.55 -15.96 -0.58
CA THR A 32 -6.25 -14.53 -0.49
C THR A 32 -6.39 -13.84 -1.85
N VAL A 33 -6.40 -12.51 -1.86
CA VAL A 33 -6.37 -11.72 -3.10
C VAL A 33 -5.11 -12.04 -3.91
N LEU A 34 -3.97 -12.25 -3.25
CA LEU A 34 -2.73 -12.62 -3.93
C LEU A 34 -2.83 -13.96 -4.62
N ASP A 35 -3.51 -14.95 -4.01
CA ASP A 35 -3.71 -16.26 -4.64
C ASP A 35 -4.55 -16.14 -5.91
N VAL A 36 -5.57 -15.26 -5.90
CA VAL A 36 -6.39 -14.97 -7.09
C VAL A 36 -5.55 -14.38 -8.22
N VAL A 37 -4.79 -13.31 -7.93
CA VAL A 37 -3.95 -12.65 -8.97
C VAL A 37 -2.87 -13.58 -9.48
N ALA A 38 -2.27 -14.39 -8.60
CA ALA A 38 -1.28 -15.39 -8.98
C ALA A 38 -1.88 -16.51 -9.84
N TYR A 39 -3.11 -16.95 -9.53
CA TYR A 39 -3.83 -17.91 -10.36
C TYR A 39 -4.11 -17.36 -11.75
N ILE A 40 -4.62 -16.12 -11.83
CA ILE A 40 -4.89 -15.45 -13.12
C ILE A 40 -3.59 -15.37 -13.93
N TYR A 41 -2.51 -14.88 -13.33
CA TYR A 41 -1.21 -14.77 -13.99
C TYR A 41 -0.71 -16.10 -14.52
N LYS A 42 -0.81 -17.16 -13.72
CA LYS A 42 -0.30 -18.50 -14.06
C LYS A 42 -1.12 -19.21 -15.13
N HIS A 43 -2.44 -19.09 -15.10
CA HIS A 43 -3.35 -19.98 -15.83
C HIS A 43 -4.22 -19.28 -16.86
N LEU A 44 -4.48 -17.97 -16.73
CA LEU A 44 -5.44 -17.26 -17.55
C LEU A 44 -4.82 -16.14 -18.37
N ASP A 45 -3.98 -15.30 -17.76
CA ASP A 45 -3.37 -14.16 -18.44
C ASP A 45 -1.98 -13.80 -17.85
N PRO A 46 -0.89 -14.28 -18.48
CA PRO A 46 0.46 -14.00 -18.01
C PRO A 46 0.92 -12.55 -18.23
N THR A 47 0.10 -11.70 -18.83
CA THR A 47 0.43 -10.28 -19.03
C THR A 47 0.01 -9.42 -17.83
N LEU A 48 -0.75 -9.97 -16.85
CA LEU A 48 -1.18 -9.26 -15.66
C LEU A 48 0.02 -8.86 -14.80
N ALA A 49 0.12 -7.55 -14.50
CA ALA A 49 1.19 -7.01 -13.69
C ALA A 49 0.75 -6.74 -12.25
N PHE A 50 1.49 -7.25 -11.28
CA PHE A 50 1.27 -7.05 -9.85
C PHE A 50 2.58 -7.22 -9.08
N ARG A 51 2.59 -6.74 -7.82
CA ARG A 51 3.77 -6.85 -6.92
C ARG A 51 3.45 -7.71 -5.72
N TYR A 52 4.40 -8.53 -5.32
CA TYR A 52 4.39 -9.23 -4.03
C TYR A 52 5.81 -9.63 -3.64
N GLU A 53 6.01 -9.89 -2.34
CA GLU A 53 7.32 -10.34 -1.83
C GLU A 53 7.14 -11.33 -0.67
N CYS A 54 6.98 -10.84 0.57
CA CYS A 54 7.04 -11.65 1.79
C CYS A 54 5.87 -12.63 1.98
N ARG A 55 4.69 -12.37 1.41
CA ARG A 55 3.43 -13.13 1.58
C ARG A 55 2.92 -13.23 3.02
N GLN A 56 3.41 -12.38 3.93
CA GLN A 56 3.14 -12.42 5.38
C GLN A 56 2.59 -11.10 5.93
N GLY A 57 2.21 -10.17 5.07
CA GLY A 57 1.70 -8.85 5.50
C GLY A 57 2.75 -7.93 6.14
N ILE A 58 4.06 -8.15 5.90
CA ILE A 58 5.15 -7.45 6.59
C ILE A 58 5.85 -6.42 5.68
N CYS A 59 6.03 -6.72 4.39
CA CYS A 59 6.84 -5.85 3.50
C CYS A 59 6.07 -4.68 2.87
N GLY A 60 4.73 -4.70 2.88
CA GLY A 60 3.92 -3.62 2.31
C GLY A 60 3.79 -3.59 0.79
N THR A 61 4.54 -4.42 0.05
CA THR A 61 4.69 -4.34 -1.42
C THR A 61 3.40 -4.67 -2.19
N CYS A 62 2.54 -5.50 -1.63
CA CYS A 62 1.38 -6.09 -2.32
C CYS A 62 0.05 -5.34 -2.10
N GLY A 63 0.12 -4.03 -1.83
CA GLY A 63 -1.08 -3.20 -1.65
C GLY A 63 -1.93 -3.10 -2.92
N VAL A 64 -3.25 -3.29 -2.77
CA VAL A 64 -4.26 -3.16 -3.84
C VAL A 64 -5.59 -2.68 -3.27
N MET A 65 -6.53 -2.32 -4.13
CA MET A 65 -7.93 -2.12 -3.74
C MET A 65 -8.71 -3.41 -3.99
N LEU A 66 -9.42 -3.90 -2.98
CA LEU A 66 -10.43 -4.95 -3.11
C LEU A 66 -11.81 -4.35 -2.84
N ASN A 67 -12.68 -4.35 -3.84
CA ASN A 67 -14.02 -3.76 -3.73
C ASN A 67 -13.98 -2.33 -3.15
N LYS A 68 -13.09 -1.48 -3.68
CA LYS A 68 -12.84 -0.09 -3.26
C LYS A 68 -12.23 0.08 -1.87
N LYS A 69 -11.81 -0.99 -1.20
CA LYS A 69 -11.10 -0.93 0.09
C LYS A 69 -9.62 -1.26 -0.09
N PRO A 70 -8.70 -0.44 0.43
CA PRO A 70 -7.26 -0.73 0.35
C PRO A 70 -6.89 -1.89 1.27
N VAL A 71 -6.18 -2.86 0.73
CA VAL A 71 -5.77 -4.08 1.45
C VAL A 71 -4.38 -4.53 1.02
N LEU A 72 -3.72 -5.34 1.86
CA LEU A 72 -2.57 -6.14 1.44
C LEU A 72 -3.07 -7.42 0.79
N SER A 73 -2.79 -7.63 -0.48
CA SER A 73 -3.30 -8.77 -1.24
C SER A 73 -2.91 -10.13 -0.63
N CYS A 74 -1.76 -10.23 0.01
CA CYS A 74 -1.30 -11.46 0.65
C CYS A 74 -2.00 -11.82 1.97
N SER A 75 -2.72 -10.86 2.58
CA SER A 75 -3.40 -11.06 3.87
C SER A 75 -4.92 -10.97 3.77
N ALA A 76 -5.44 -10.29 2.76
CA ALA A 76 -6.87 -10.10 2.58
C ALA A 76 -7.50 -11.36 1.97
N GLN A 77 -8.41 -11.97 2.72
CA GLN A 77 -9.14 -13.16 2.27
C GLN A 77 -10.31 -12.81 1.36
N ILE A 78 -10.56 -13.67 0.39
CA ILE A 78 -11.71 -13.57 -0.51
C ILE A 78 -13.00 -13.96 0.22
N ASN A 79 -14.01 -13.10 0.11
CA ASN A 79 -15.34 -13.39 0.63
C ASN A 79 -16.15 -14.19 -0.39
N SER A 80 -16.33 -15.48 -0.15
CA SER A 80 -17.07 -16.38 -1.07
C SER A 80 -18.56 -16.06 -1.24
N LYS A 81 -19.13 -15.23 -0.36
CA LYS A 81 -20.52 -14.77 -0.47
C LYS A 81 -20.70 -13.70 -1.56
N ILE A 82 -19.61 -13.05 -1.98
CA ILE A 82 -19.63 -12.04 -3.04
C ILE A 82 -19.27 -12.71 -4.36
N LYS A 83 -20.23 -12.81 -5.27
CA LYS A 83 -20.06 -13.51 -6.55
C LYS A 83 -19.13 -12.80 -7.54
N ILE A 84 -19.08 -11.47 -7.50
CA ILE A 84 -18.22 -10.64 -8.35
C ILE A 84 -17.41 -9.71 -7.44
N GLN A 85 -16.10 -9.80 -7.50
CA GLN A 85 -15.20 -8.97 -6.71
C GLN A 85 -14.25 -8.20 -7.64
N MET A 86 -13.97 -6.95 -7.27
CA MET A 86 -13.15 -6.05 -8.08
C MET A 86 -11.78 -5.88 -7.44
N ILE A 87 -10.72 -6.03 -8.24
CA ILE A 87 -9.34 -5.79 -7.81
C ILE A 87 -8.75 -4.68 -8.70
N GLU A 88 -8.28 -3.62 -8.05
CA GLU A 88 -7.75 -2.42 -8.69
C GLU A 88 -6.40 -2.02 -8.07
N PRO A 89 -5.58 -1.21 -8.74
CA PRO A 89 -4.38 -0.63 -8.12
C PRO A 89 -4.77 0.26 -6.93
N LEU A 90 -3.81 0.54 -6.04
CA LEU A 90 -4.02 1.49 -4.94
C LEU A 90 -4.50 2.84 -5.49
N ALA A 91 -5.62 3.35 -4.97
CA ALA A 91 -6.13 4.66 -5.29
C ALA A 91 -5.15 5.76 -4.83
N ASN A 92 -5.24 6.95 -5.42
CA ASN A 92 -4.40 8.10 -5.11
C ASN A 92 -2.91 7.94 -5.47
N PHE A 93 -2.57 6.96 -6.29
CA PHE A 93 -1.24 6.79 -6.86
C PHE A 93 -1.32 6.76 -8.40
N PRO A 94 -0.32 7.28 -9.11
CA PRO A 94 -0.22 7.09 -10.55
C PRO A 94 -0.08 5.59 -10.88
N VAL A 95 -0.85 5.12 -11.86
CA VAL A 95 -0.77 3.71 -12.27
C VAL A 95 0.29 3.54 -13.34
N GLU A 96 1.22 2.62 -13.13
CA GLU A 96 2.21 2.21 -14.13
C GLU A 96 1.66 1.15 -15.06
N LYS A 97 1.24 0.03 -14.49
CA LYS A 97 0.66 -1.08 -15.25
C LYS A 97 -0.24 -1.94 -14.36
N ASP A 98 -1.47 -2.14 -14.78
CA ASP A 98 -2.48 -2.98 -14.12
C ASP A 98 -2.61 -2.68 -12.61
N LEU A 99 -2.09 -3.54 -11.73
CA LEU A 99 -2.12 -3.36 -10.28
C LEU A 99 -0.86 -2.70 -9.71
N ILE A 100 0.09 -2.32 -10.57
CA ILE A 100 1.35 -1.66 -10.18
C ILE A 100 1.17 -0.14 -10.23
N VAL A 101 1.53 0.52 -9.14
CA VAL A 101 1.50 1.98 -8.99
C VAL A 101 2.91 2.55 -8.82
N ASP A 102 3.08 3.83 -9.22
CA ASP A 102 4.29 4.60 -8.98
C ASP A 102 4.32 5.13 -7.54
N LEU A 103 5.35 4.78 -6.78
CA LEU A 103 5.61 5.26 -5.43
C LEU A 103 6.50 6.50 -5.39
N GLY A 104 7.03 6.95 -6.53
CA GLY A 104 7.93 8.10 -6.64
C GLY A 104 7.41 9.37 -5.97
N PRO A 105 6.13 9.76 -6.12
CA PRO A 105 5.58 10.93 -5.43
C PRO A 105 5.67 10.86 -3.90
N VAL A 106 5.52 9.66 -3.31
CA VAL A 106 5.66 9.45 -1.87
C VAL A 106 7.13 9.53 -1.44
N LEU A 107 8.03 8.92 -2.20
CA LEU A 107 9.47 8.94 -1.92
C LEU A 107 10.03 10.36 -1.96
N LYS A 108 9.61 11.18 -2.93
CA LYS A 108 9.99 12.61 -2.98
C LYS A 108 9.54 13.40 -1.75
N ARG A 109 8.38 13.07 -1.16
CA ARG A 109 7.96 13.69 0.11
C ARG A 109 8.82 13.24 1.28
N TYR A 110 9.30 12.00 1.28
CA TYR A 110 10.21 11.51 2.31
C TYR A 110 11.54 12.27 2.35
N GLU A 111 12.05 12.74 1.23
CA GLU A 111 13.23 13.59 1.19
C GLU A 111 13.04 14.86 2.06
N LYS A 112 11.83 15.47 1.99
CA LYS A 112 11.51 16.70 2.76
C LYS A 112 11.40 16.42 4.27
N ILE A 113 10.79 15.29 4.65
CA ILE A 113 10.55 14.97 6.08
C ILE A 113 11.74 14.28 6.75
N LYS A 114 12.81 13.96 6.01
CA LYS A 114 14.04 13.32 6.52
C LYS A 114 13.74 12.12 7.44
N PRO A 115 13.24 10.97 6.91
CA PRO A 115 12.77 9.85 7.72
C PRO A 115 13.91 9.01 8.31
N TYR A 116 14.87 9.67 8.95
CA TYR A 116 16.03 9.11 9.63
C TYR A 116 16.39 9.96 10.86
N LEU A 117 17.15 9.41 11.80
CA LEU A 117 17.65 10.19 12.94
C LEU A 117 18.71 11.18 12.46
N ASP A 118 18.55 12.46 12.80
CA ASP A 118 19.49 13.51 12.49
C ASP A 118 19.86 14.25 13.78
N LYS A 119 21.10 14.80 13.85
CA LYS A 119 21.66 15.46 15.05
C LYS A 119 21.47 14.60 16.30
N ILE A 120 21.95 13.35 16.25
CA ILE A 120 21.67 12.31 17.25
C ILE A 120 22.15 12.73 18.63
N HIS A 121 21.24 12.74 19.61
CA HIS A 121 21.57 12.91 21.01
C HIS A 121 21.87 11.57 21.69
N LYS A 122 22.90 11.53 22.52
CA LYS A 122 23.18 10.39 23.40
C LYS A 122 22.21 10.43 24.58
N VAL A 123 21.22 9.56 24.59
CA VAL A 123 20.20 9.46 25.65
C VAL A 123 19.96 8.02 26.06
N ILE A 124 19.63 7.82 27.32
CA ILE A 124 19.18 6.52 27.82
C ILE A 124 17.72 6.34 27.42
N ILE A 125 17.45 5.29 26.66
CA ILE A 125 16.09 4.96 26.22
C ILE A 125 15.41 4.13 27.29
N THR A 126 14.48 4.72 28.02
CA THR A 126 13.64 4.00 28.96
C THR A 126 12.54 3.21 28.23
N LYS A 127 12.01 2.14 28.88
CA LYS A 127 10.87 1.36 28.36
C LYS A 127 9.67 2.25 28.03
N LYS A 128 9.37 3.25 28.87
CA LYS A 128 8.30 4.24 28.64
C LYS A 128 8.51 4.99 27.33
N LYS A 129 9.66 5.62 27.13
CA LYS A 129 10.00 6.35 25.90
C LYS A 129 9.99 5.45 24.65
N SER A 130 10.49 4.21 24.77
CA SER A 130 10.42 3.24 23.67
C SER A 130 8.98 2.88 23.31
N ASN A 131 8.07 2.80 24.28
CA ASN A 131 6.65 2.51 24.03
C ASN A 131 5.91 3.64 23.34
N GLU A 132 6.27 4.90 23.56
CA GLU A 132 5.66 6.07 22.91
C GLU A 132 5.78 6.01 21.38
N SER A 133 6.93 5.55 20.85
CA SER A 133 7.14 5.39 19.40
C SER A 133 6.67 4.05 18.83
N LYS A 134 6.24 3.10 19.68
CA LYS A 134 5.97 1.71 19.28
C LYS A 134 4.89 1.58 18.21
N ALA A 135 3.81 2.37 18.30
CA ALA A 135 2.72 2.35 17.31
C ALA A 135 3.20 2.82 15.93
N PHE A 136 3.99 3.88 15.89
CA PHE A 136 4.49 4.48 14.65
C PHE A 136 5.55 3.61 13.95
N ARG A 137 6.30 2.80 14.71
CA ARG A 137 7.28 1.83 14.16
C ARG A 137 6.64 0.66 13.42
N LYS A 138 5.34 0.42 13.61
CA LYS A 138 4.60 -0.64 12.92
C LYS A 138 4.24 -0.31 11.47
N CYS A 139 4.46 0.93 11.03
CA CYS A 139 4.20 1.32 9.65
C CYS A 139 5.15 0.60 8.69
N ILE A 140 4.57 -0.20 7.77
CA ILE A 140 5.28 -0.99 6.75
C ILE A 140 5.30 -0.30 5.37
N GLU A 141 4.88 0.96 5.30
CA GLU A 141 4.91 1.79 4.08
C GLU A 141 4.11 1.23 2.90
N CYS A 142 3.03 0.52 3.18
CA CYS A 142 2.24 -0.16 2.15
C CYS A 142 1.35 0.76 1.31
N GLY A 143 1.21 2.05 1.65
CA GLY A 143 0.37 2.99 0.91
C GLY A 143 -1.15 2.85 1.13
N CYS A 144 -1.63 1.84 1.86
CA CYS A 144 -3.07 1.62 2.06
C CYS A 144 -3.78 2.80 2.72
N CYS A 145 -3.14 3.50 3.66
CA CYS A 145 -3.72 4.69 4.30
C CYS A 145 -3.85 5.87 3.32
N ILE A 146 -2.93 6.02 2.38
CA ILE A 146 -3.00 7.01 1.30
C ILE A 146 -4.16 6.66 0.36
N ALA A 147 -4.24 5.39 -0.06
CA ALA A 147 -5.30 4.92 -0.94
C ALA A 147 -6.71 4.99 -0.30
N GLY A 148 -6.78 4.84 1.02
CA GLY A 148 -8.04 4.94 1.78
C GLY A 148 -8.44 6.35 2.18
N SER A 149 -7.65 7.38 1.87
CA SER A 149 -7.94 8.76 2.24
C SER A 149 -8.78 9.46 1.15
N PRO A 150 -10.06 9.75 1.40
CA PRO A 150 -10.92 10.40 0.41
C PRO A 150 -10.51 11.85 0.12
N GLU A 151 -9.80 12.50 1.03
CA GLU A 151 -9.37 13.89 0.87
C GLU A 151 -8.27 14.04 -0.18
N LEU A 152 -7.47 13.00 -0.37
CA LEU A 152 -6.38 12.99 -1.34
C LEU A 152 -6.87 12.79 -2.80
N THR A 153 -8.13 12.41 -2.99
CA THR A 153 -8.72 12.27 -4.33
C THR A 153 -9.04 13.60 -4.99
N LYS A 154 -9.17 14.68 -4.23
CA LYS A 154 -9.69 15.99 -4.70
C LYS A 154 -8.62 17.06 -4.91
N LYS A 155 -7.40 16.86 -4.45
CA LYS A 155 -6.32 17.86 -4.56
C LYS A 155 -5.01 17.16 -4.90
N SER A 156 -4.20 17.83 -5.74
CA SER A 156 -2.80 17.49 -5.88
C SER A 156 -2.22 17.22 -4.48
N PHE A 157 -1.54 16.10 -4.35
CA PHE A 157 -0.85 15.70 -3.14
C PHE A 157 -0.12 16.87 -2.47
N SER A 158 -0.85 17.64 -1.64
CA SER A 158 -0.24 18.66 -0.82
C SER A 158 0.53 17.97 0.32
N ASP A 159 1.59 18.52 0.63
CA ASP A 159 2.75 18.24 1.47
C ASP A 159 2.71 17.13 2.53
N LEU A 160 1.60 16.70 3.10
CA LEU A 160 1.55 15.68 4.16
C LEU A 160 0.42 14.67 3.95
N ASP A 161 0.78 13.46 3.56
CA ASP A 161 -0.12 12.30 3.54
C ASP A 161 -0.07 11.52 4.87
N PRO A 162 -1.05 10.63 5.16
CA PRO A 162 -1.10 9.89 6.42
C PRO A 162 0.16 9.06 6.71
N MET A 163 0.83 8.54 5.70
CA MET A 163 2.05 7.74 5.87
C MET A 163 3.25 8.63 6.22
N SER A 164 3.35 9.82 5.62
CA SER A 164 4.34 10.83 5.97
C SER A 164 4.16 11.32 7.41
N LEU A 165 2.92 11.57 7.85
CA LEU A 165 2.62 11.94 9.24
C LEU A 165 3.04 10.87 10.24
N VAL A 166 2.82 9.59 9.95
CA VAL A 166 3.29 8.49 10.81
C VAL A 166 4.81 8.46 10.89
N LYS A 167 5.52 8.75 9.80
CA LYS A 167 6.99 8.84 9.79
C LYS A 167 7.48 10.02 10.64
N ILE A 168 6.89 11.19 10.51
CA ILE A 168 7.23 12.35 11.35
C ILE A 168 7.00 12.00 12.83
N ALA A 169 5.83 11.48 13.18
CA ALA A 169 5.47 11.09 14.55
C ALA A 169 6.45 10.07 15.15
N ARG A 170 6.94 9.12 14.35
CA ARG A 170 7.97 8.17 14.77
C ARG A 170 9.21 8.85 15.30
N TYR A 171 9.70 9.89 14.62
CA TYR A 171 10.94 10.60 15.00
C TYR A 171 10.69 11.66 16.06
N VAL A 172 9.55 12.37 16.03
CA VAL A 172 9.15 13.30 17.10
C VAL A 172 9.11 12.61 18.46
N THR A 173 8.70 11.35 18.50
CA THR A 173 8.64 10.56 19.75
C THR A 173 9.95 9.82 20.07
N ASP A 174 10.97 9.89 19.22
CA ASP A 174 12.27 9.28 19.48
C ASP A 174 13.18 10.27 20.22
N PRO A 175 13.57 9.99 21.46
CA PRO A 175 14.39 10.94 22.24
C PRO A 175 15.79 11.14 21.69
N ARG A 176 16.22 10.35 20.73
CA ARG A 176 17.53 10.48 20.07
C ARG A 176 17.53 11.50 18.94
N ASP A 177 16.34 11.83 18.39
CA ASP A 177 16.24 12.76 17.27
C ASP A 177 16.44 14.20 17.73
N GLY A 178 17.41 14.90 17.16
CA GLY A 178 17.76 16.28 17.49
C GLY A 178 17.10 17.32 16.58
N LEU A 179 16.29 16.90 15.60
CA LEU A 179 15.55 17.84 14.75
C LEU A 179 14.27 18.34 15.43
N ASN A 180 13.98 19.63 15.26
CA ASN A 180 12.68 20.17 15.64
C ASN A 180 11.63 19.85 14.56
N ARG A 181 11.10 18.61 14.57
CA ARG A 181 10.12 18.16 13.57
C ARG A 181 8.70 18.66 13.82
N LYS A 182 8.47 19.36 14.94
CA LYS A 182 7.15 19.97 15.21
C LYS A 182 6.88 21.19 14.34
N SER A 183 7.93 21.76 13.75
CA SER A 183 7.85 22.91 12.84
C SER A 183 7.85 22.52 11.36
N MET A 184 7.92 21.21 11.04
CA MET A 184 7.78 20.67 9.69
C MET A 184 6.32 20.35 9.38
#